data_658cf20ce4c3cf3a13a58cc2b4105083
#
_entry.id   658cf20ce4c3cf3a13a58cc2b4105083
#
_cell.length_a   1.000
_cell.length_b   1.000
_cell.length_c   1.000
_cell.angle_alpha   90.00
_cell.angle_beta   90.00
_cell.angle_gamma   90.00
#
_symmetry.space_group_name_H-M   'P 1'
#
loop_
_entity.id
_entity.type
_entity.pdbx_description
1 polymer ?
#
loop_
_entity_poly.entity_id
_entity_poly.type
_entity_poly.pdbx_seq_one_letter_code
_entity_poly.pdbx_strand_id
1 'polypeptide(L)' 'MPSSEKTKPLNELVHDARAPLNRISMNAELIKLVLENDMPKDKALAALDKIIANCQACSDSLQLISESK' A
#
# COMPACT_ATOMS: atom_id res chain seq x y z
N MET A 1 -6.78 16.20 -25.26
CA MET A 1 -6.76 16.13 -24.09
C MET A 1 -7.84 15.42 -23.35
N PRO A 2 -8.98 15.37 -23.80
CA PRO A 2 -10.04 14.74 -23.07
C PRO A 2 -9.79 13.32 -22.66
N SER A 3 -9.09 12.55 -23.45
CA SER A 3 -8.85 11.15 -23.09
C SER A 3 -8.01 11.02 -21.82
N SER A 4 -7.16 12.01 -21.55
CA SER A 4 -6.34 11.95 -20.36
C SER A 4 -7.13 12.22 -19.09
N GLU A 5 -8.33 12.74 -19.23
CA GLU A 5 -9.18 12.98 -18.09
C GLU A 5 -9.85 11.71 -17.58
N LYS A 6 -9.98 10.71 -18.44
CA LYS A 6 -10.66 9.47 -18.08
C LYS A 6 -9.71 8.38 -17.60
N THR A 7 -8.47 8.46 -18.04
CA THR A 7 -7.47 7.47 -17.67
C THR A 7 -6.24 8.19 -17.14
N LYS A 8 -5.67 7.64 -16.09
CA LYS A 8 -4.46 8.20 -15.53
C LYS A 8 -3.26 7.80 -16.37
N PRO A 9 -2.26 8.68 -16.50
CA PRO A 9 -1.00 8.29 -17.11
C PRO A 9 -0.39 7.12 -16.36
N LEU A 10 0.38 6.32 -17.05
CA LEU A 10 0.99 5.12 -16.47
C LEU A 10 1.85 5.46 -15.24
N ASN A 11 2.60 6.55 -15.29
CA ASN A 11 3.44 6.91 -14.16
C ASN A 11 2.63 7.28 -12.92
N GLU A 12 1.41 7.83 -13.09
CA GLU A 12 0.55 8.09 -11.95
C GLU A 12 0.00 6.79 -11.38
N LEU A 13 -0.35 5.84 -12.25
CA LEU A 13 -0.82 4.54 -11.80
C LEU A 13 0.26 3.81 -11.00
N VAL A 14 1.49 3.89 -11.45
CA VAL A 14 2.61 3.29 -10.73
C VAL A 14 2.80 3.98 -9.39
N HIS A 15 2.70 5.30 -9.37
CA HIS A 15 2.81 6.06 -8.13
C HIS A 15 1.71 5.65 -7.13
N ASP A 16 0.50 5.49 -7.63
CA ASP A 16 -0.62 5.08 -6.78
C ASP A 16 -0.42 3.69 -6.20
N ALA A 17 0.19 2.80 -6.98
CA ALA A 17 0.49 1.45 -6.50
C ALA A 17 1.61 1.44 -5.47
N ARG A 18 2.53 2.39 -5.55
CA ARG A 18 3.65 2.48 -4.61
C ARG A 18 3.24 3.02 -3.24
N ALA A 19 2.21 3.86 -3.20
CA ALA A 19 1.78 4.44 -1.94
C ALA A 19 1.41 3.37 -0.90
N PRO A 20 0.55 2.39 -1.22
CA PRO A 20 0.27 1.33 -0.25
C PRO A 20 1.49 0.47 0.06
N LEU A 21 2.40 0.28 -0.90
CA LEU A 21 3.62 -0.48 -0.65
C LEU A 21 4.48 0.21 0.40
N ASN A 22 4.59 1.53 0.31
CA ASN A 22 5.35 2.28 1.31
C ASN A 22 4.73 2.16 2.70
N ARG A 23 3.40 2.16 2.78
CA ARG A 23 2.72 1.99 4.06
C ARG A 23 2.94 0.59 4.61
N ILE A 24 2.94 -0.41 3.74
CA ILE A 24 3.21 -1.79 4.16
C ILE A 24 4.60 -1.87 4.78
N SER A 25 5.59 -1.27 4.11
CA SER A 25 6.95 -1.28 4.60
C SER A 25 7.07 -0.60 5.96
N MET A 26 6.43 0.58 6.09
CA MET A 26 6.45 1.32 7.36
C MET A 26 5.81 0.52 8.49
N ASN A 27 4.69 -0.12 8.21
CA ASN A 27 4.00 -0.89 9.23
C ASN A 27 4.76 -2.17 9.58
N ALA A 28 5.46 -2.76 8.62
CA ALA A 28 6.30 -3.92 8.89
C ALA A 28 7.46 -3.54 9.81
N GLU A 29 8.06 -2.37 9.60
CA GLU A 29 9.11 -1.89 10.49
C GLU A 29 8.58 -1.61 11.89
N LEU A 30 7.36 -1.10 11.99
CA LEU A 30 6.72 -0.87 13.27
C LEU A 30 6.53 -2.18 14.02
N ILE A 31 6.08 -3.23 13.32
CA ILE A 31 5.92 -4.55 13.93
C ILE A 31 7.26 -5.04 14.44
N LYS A 32 8.31 -4.88 13.67
CA LYS A 32 9.65 -5.29 14.07
C LYS A 32 10.07 -4.58 15.36
N LEU A 33 9.84 -3.26 15.45
CA LEU A 33 10.15 -2.51 16.63
C LEU A 33 9.36 -2.98 17.84
N VAL A 34 8.08 -3.28 17.64
CA VAL A 34 7.23 -3.78 18.72
C VAL A 34 7.80 -5.08 19.29
N LEU A 35 8.22 -5.98 18.42
CA LEU A 35 8.75 -7.26 18.84
C LEU A 35 10.13 -7.14 19.49
N GLU A 36 10.97 -6.25 18.96
CA GLU A 36 12.32 -6.07 19.49
C GLU A 36 12.32 -5.37 20.84
N ASN A 37 11.34 -4.54 21.11
CA ASN A 37 11.28 -3.74 22.34
C ASN A 37 10.22 -4.22 23.31
N ASP A 38 9.66 -5.39 23.08
CA ASP A 38 8.67 -5.98 23.98
C ASP A 38 7.48 -5.04 24.25
N MET A 39 7.06 -4.35 23.21
CA MET A 39 5.91 -3.46 23.31
C MET A 39 4.60 -4.26 23.26
N PRO A 40 3.48 -3.65 23.62
CA PRO A 40 2.19 -4.36 23.61
C PRO A 40 1.85 -4.90 22.22
N LYS A 41 1.35 -6.12 22.21
CA LYS A 41 0.97 -6.78 20.95
C LYS A 41 -0.11 -6.05 20.18
N ASP A 42 -0.91 -5.24 20.86
CA ASP A 42 -1.98 -4.49 20.21
C ASP A 42 -1.44 -3.61 19.09
N LYS A 43 -0.25 -3.03 19.29
CA LYS A 43 0.35 -2.18 18.28
C LYS A 43 0.77 -2.98 17.05
N ALA A 44 1.29 -4.19 17.27
CA ALA A 44 1.65 -5.06 16.15
C ALA A 44 0.42 -5.51 15.39
N LEU A 45 -0.65 -5.85 16.08
CA LEU A 45 -1.88 -6.27 15.45
C LEU A 45 -2.50 -5.15 14.64
N ALA A 46 -2.49 -3.92 15.17
CA ALA A 46 -2.99 -2.77 14.43
C ALA A 46 -2.17 -2.53 13.16
N ALA A 47 -0.86 -2.68 13.25
CA ALA A 47 0.00 -2.53 12.08
C ALA A 47 -0.27 -3.61 11.05
N LEU A 48 -0.51 -4.84 11.50
CA LEU A 48 -0.85 -5.94 10.59
C LEU A 48 -2.16 -5.67 9.85
N ASP A 49 -3.17 -5.13 10.54
CA ASP A 49 -4.43 -4.78 9.90
C ASP A 49 -4.22 -3.75 8.80
N LYS A 50 -3.34 -2.78 9.06
CA LYS A 50 -3.02 -1.77 8.06
C LYS A 50 -2.29 -2.38 6.88
N ILE A 51 -1.40 -3.33 7.12
CA ILE A 51 -0.70 -4.03 6.05
C ILE A 51 -1.70 -4.76 5.16
N ILE A 52 -2.64 -5.47 5.77
CA ILE A 52 -3.64 -6.21 5.01
C ILE A 52 -4.47 -5.25 4.15
N ALA A 53 -4.91 -4.13 4.72
CA ALA A 53 -5.68 -3.15 3.97
C ALA A 53 -4.87 -2.55 2.83
N ASN A 54 -3.59 -2.28 3.06
CA ASN A 54 -2.75 -1.70 2.02
C ASN A 54 -2.37 -2.72 0.94
N CYS A 55 -2.29 -3.99 1.29
CA CYS A 55 -2.11 -5.04 0.28
C CYS A 55 -3.28 -5.07 -0.68
N GLN A 56 -4.49 -4.93 -0.16
CA GLN A 56 -5.70 -4.87 -0.97
C GLN A 56 -5.66 -3.66 -1.90
N ALA A 57 -5.31 -2.50 -1.34
CA ALA A 57 -5.22 -1.27 -2.13
C ALA A 57 -4.17 -1.39 -3.22
N CYS A 58 -3.05 -2.01 -2.91
CA CYS A 58 -1.98 -2.23 -3.89
C CYS A 58 -2.46 -3.14 -5.01
N SER A 59 -3.16 -4.21 -4.66
CA SER A 59 -3.71 -5.15 -5.64
C SER A 59 -4.68 -4.43 -6.57
N ASP A 60 -5.55 -3.58 -6.03
CA ASP A 60 -6.49 -2.81 -6.82
C ASP A 60 -5.78 -1.88 -7.79
N SER A 61 -4.71 -1.22 -7.33
CA SER A 61 -3.93 -0.34 -8.18
C SER A 61 -3.25 -1.09 -9.31
N LEU A 62 -2.71 -2.28 -9.00
CA LEU A 62 -2.07 -3.11 -10.01
C LEU A 62 -3.08 -3.60 -11.05
N GLN A 63 -4.30 -3.87 -10.62
CA GLN A 63 -5.38 -4.25 -11.51
C GLN A 63 -5.64 -3.14 -12.53
N LEU A 64 -5.68 -1.90 -12.06
CA LEU A 64 -5.88 -0.75 -12.95
C LEU A 64 -4.75 -0.61 -13.96
N ILE A 65 -3.52 -0.83 -13.53
CA ILE A 65 -2.38 -0.79 -14.45
C ILE A 65 -2.51 -1.87 -15.51
N SER A 66 -2.90 -3.05 -15.10
CA SER A 66 -3.09 -4.17 -16.03
C SER A 66 -4.18 -3.85 -17.05
N GLU A 67 -5.25 -3.21 -16.62
CA GLU A 67 -6.37 -2.89 -17.50
C GLU A 67 -6.08 -1.73 -18.44
N SER A 68 -5.06 -0.94 -18.15
CA SER A 68 -4.78 0.25 -18.93
C SER A 68 -3.96 -0.03 -20.20
N LYS A 69 -3.63 -1.25 -20.46
CA LYS A 69 -2.86 -1.61 -21.66
C LYS A 69 -3.68 -1.47 -22.93
#